data_55f5aeddec0e93accdc1187017d0aa50
#
_entry.id   55f5aeddec0e93accdc1187017d0aa50
#
_cell.length_a   1.000
_cell.length_b   1.000
_cell.length_c   1.000
_cell.angle_alpha   90.00
_cell.angle_beta   90.00
_cell.angle_gamma   90.00
#
_symmetry.space_group_name_H-M   'P 1'
#
loop_
_entity.id
_entity.type
_entity.pdbx_description
1 polymer ?
#
loop_
_entity_poly.entity_id
_entity_poly.type
_entity_poly.pdbx_seq_one_letter_code
_entity_poly.pdbx_strand_id
1 'polypeptide(L)' 'LKGSTAYVTWPPCSRCARSLIQAGIEEIVYPETSAIPERWLDDFNTSNGMLLEAGINVRTV' A
#
# COMPACT_ATOMS: atom_id res chain seq x y z
N LEU A 1 -5.08 -0.32 -15.05
CA LEU A 1 -4.67 1.10 -14.95
C LEU A 1 -3.17 1.23 -14.71
N LYS A 2 -2.42 0.80 -15.69
CA LYS A 2 -0.97 0.85 -15.61
C LYS A 2 -0.48 2.29 -15.49
N GLY A 3 0.41 2.54 -14.54
CA GLY A 3 0.95 3.87 -14.32
C GLY A 3 0.10 4.75 -13.42
N SER A 4 -0.91 4.19 -12.79
CA SER A 4 -1.82 4.96 -11.95
C SER A 4 -1.30 5.12 -10.53
N THR A 5 -1.77 6.19 -9.88
CA THR A 5 -1.47 6.45 -8.46
C THR A 5 -2.76 6.24 -7.66
N ALA A 6 -2.67 5.47 -6.59
CA ALA A 6 -3.80 5.24 -5.70
C ALA A 6 -3.65 6.08 -4.44
N TYR A 7 -4.67 6.86 -4.11
CA TYR A 7 -4.73 7.63 -2.88
C TYR A 7 -5.64 6.90 -1.91
N VAL A 8 -5.09 6.47 -0.80
CA VAL A 8 -5.85 5.71 0.19
C VAL A 8 -5.77 6.39 1.54
N THR A 9 -6.77 6.16 2.39
CA THR A 9 -6.81 6.77 3.72
C THR A 9 -6.05 5.94 4.74
N TRP A 10 -5.81 4.69 4.44
CA TRP A 10 -5.06 3.75 5.29
C TRP A 10 -4.03 3.01 4.45
N PRO A 11 -2.91 2.61 5.07
CA PRO A 11 -2.01 1.70 4.37
C PRO A 11 -2.76 0.42 3.99
N PRO A 12 -2.60 -0.08 2.78
CA PRO A 12 -3.32 -1.28 2.36
C PRO A 12 -2.87 -2.51 3.13
N CYS A 13 -3.80 -3.37 3.49
CA CYS A 13 -3.48 -4.67 4.04
C CYS A 13 -2.98 -5.58 2.93
N SER A 14 -2.52 -6.80 3.29
CA SER A 14 -1.97 -7.71 2.27
C SER A 14 -2.97 -8.04 1.18
N ARG A 15 -4.25 -8.18 1.53
CA ARG A 15 -5.30 -8.45 0.55
C ARG A 15 -5.48 -7.29 -0.41
N CYS A 16 -5.52 -6.06 0.12
CA CYS A 16 -5.65 -4.86 -0.71
C CYS A 16 -4.42 -4.64 -1.56
N ALA A 17 -3.23 -4.89 -1.01
CA ALA A 17 -1.99 -4.77 -1.75
C ALA A 17 -1.99 -5.68 -2.97
N ARG A 18 -2.44 -6.92 -2.80
CA ARG A 18 -2.51 -7.87 -3.91
C ARG A 18 -3.42 -7.39 -5.02
N SER A 19 -4.58 -6.83 -4.65
CA SER A 19 -5.51 -6.27 -5.63
C SER A 19 -4.92 -5.11 -6.38
N LEU A 20 -4.20 -4.22 -5.67
CA LEU A 20 -3.57 -3.06 -6.28
C LEU A 20 -2.47 -3.48 -7.26
N ILE A 21 -1.70 -4.50 -6.91
CA ILE A 21 -0.66 -5.03 -7.79
C ILE A 21 -1.29 -5.55 -9.09
N GLN A 22 -2.39 -6.30 -8.98
CA GLN A 22 -3.07 -6.84 -10.15
C GLN A 22 -3.69 -5.74 -11.01
N ALA A 23 -4.09 -4.64 -10.41
CA ALA A 23 -4.66 -3.51 -11.14
C ALA A 23 -3.62 -2.69 -11.91
N GLY A 24 -2.33 -2.93 -11.67
CA GLY A 24 -1.27 -2.21 -12.36
C GLY A 24 -0.96 -0.86 -11.77
N ILE A 25 -1.30 -0.64 -10.51
CA ILE A 25 -0.99 0.60 -9.80
C ILE A 25 0.53 0.72 -9.63
N GLU A 26 1.08 1.90 -9.86
CA GLU A 26 2.52 2.14 -9.74
C GLU A 26 2.90 2.89 -8.47
N GLU A 27 1.96 3.64 -7.88
CA GLU A 27 2.25 4.41 -6.68
C GLU A 27 1.05 4.40 -5.75
N ILE A 28 1.32 4.32 -4.45
CA ILE A 28 0.30 4.40 -3.42
C ILE A 28 0.67 5.54 -2.48
N VAL A 29 -0.30 6.41 -2.21
CA VAL A 29 -0.12 7.56 -1.33
C VAL A 29 -1.15 7.48 -0.21
N TYR A 30 -0.71 7.62 1.03
CA TYR A 30 -1.62 7.65 2.18
C TYR A 30 -1.14 8.68 3.20
N PRO A 31 -2.04 9.15 4.09
CA PRO A 31 -1.67 10.15 5.08
C PRO A 31 -0.67 9.61 6.10
N GLU A 32 0.38 10.36 6.38
CA GLU A 32 1.36 10.00 7.38
C GLU A 32 0.75 9.94 8.78
N THR A 33 -0.35 10.67 8.99
CA THR A 33 -1.03 10.74 10.27
C THR A 33 -1.92 9.54 10.56
N SER A 34 -2.01 8.58 9.64
CA SER A 34 -2.82 7.38 9.86
C SER A 34 -2.31 6.61 11.07
N ALA A 35 -3.19 6.37 12.03
CA ALA A 35 -2.85 5.58 13.20
C ALA A 35 -3.08 4.11 12.90
N ILE A 36 -2.03 3.31 12.95
CA ILE A 36 -2.13 1.88 12.67
C ILE A 36 -2.12 1.13 13.99
N PRO A 37 -3.19 0.38 14.32
CA PRO A 37 -3.19 -0.43 15.54
C PRO A 37 -2.04 -1.44 15.51
N GLU A 38 -1.45 -1.68 16.66
CA GLU A 38 -0.29 -2.55 16.77
C GLU A 38 -0.54 -3.94 16.18
N ARG A 39 -1.75 -4.46 16.35
CA ARG A 39 -2.12 -5.77 15.81
C ARG A 39 -2.10 -5.85 14.29
N TRP A 40 -2.11 -4.70 13.62
CA TRP A 40 -2.07 -4.64 12.17
C TRP A 40 -0.69 -4.39 11.61
N LEU A 41 0.30 -4.09 12.46
CA LEU A 41 1.63 -3.75 11.99
C LEU A 41 2.30 -4.87 11.21
N ASP A 42 2.14 -6.12 11.65
CA ASP A 42 2.73 -7.25 10.94
C ASP A 42 2.16 -7.39 9.54
N ASP A 43 0.83 -7.28 9.44
CA ASP A 43 0.17 -7.37 8.15
C ASP A 43 0.57 -6.21 7.25
N PHE A 44 0.67 -5.02 7.81
CA PHE A 44 1.11 -3.85 7.08
C PHE A 44 2.53 -4.02 6.56
N ASN A 45 3.44 -4.52 7.39
CA ASN A 45 4.82 -4.76 6.97
C ASN A 45 4.88 -5.78 5.83
N THR A 46 4.06 -6.81 5.89
CA THR A 46 3.98 -7.82 4.85
C THR A 46 3.49 -7.20 3.54
N SER A 47 2.42 -6.41 3.62
CA SER A 47 1.86 -5.78 2.41
C SER A 47 2.84 -4.78 1.81
N ASN A 48 3.54 -4.03 2.63
CA ASN A 48 4.53 -3.07 2.17
C ASN A 48 5.66 -3.77 1.43
N GLY A 49 6.13 -4.90 1.94
CA GLY A 49 7.14 -5.71 1.27
C GLY A 49 6.66 -6.22 -0.08
N MET A 50 5.41 -6.68 -0.15
CA MET A 50 4.80 -7.14 -1.40
C MET A 50 4.77 -6.03 -2.44
N LEU A 51 4.37 -4.82 -2.02
CA LEU A 51 4.28 -3.68 -2.92
C LEU A 51 5.65 -3.29 -3.46
N LEU A 52 6.65 -3.26 -2.59
CA LEU A 52 8.00 -2.91 -3.02
C LEU A 52 8.58 -3.96 -3.98
N GLU A 53 8.32 -5.24 -3.72
CA GLU A 53 8.77 -6.30 -4.62
C GLU A 53 8.12 -6.20 -5.99
N ALA A 54 6.88 -5.72 -6.04
CA ALA A 54 6.16 -5.53 -7.29
C ALA A 54 6.58 -4.25 -8.02
N GLY A 55 7.48 -3.46 -7.44
CA GLY A 55 7.94 -2.22 -8.05
C GLY A 55 6.99 -1.05 -7.82
N ILE A 56 6.10 -1.14 -6.84
CA ILE A 56 5.17 -0.07 -6.54
C ILE A 56 5.79 0.86 -5.51
N ASN A 57 5.75 2.16 -5.78
CA ASN A 57 6.23 3.16 -4.84
C ASN A 57 5.18 3.43 -3.79
N VAL A 58 5.60 3.47 -2.53
CA VAL A 58 4.72 3.80 -1.42
C VAL A 58 5.19 5.12 -0.82
N ARG A 59 4.30 6.08 -0.74
CA ARG A 59 4.62 7.42 -0.28
C ARG A 59 3.61 7.91 0.74
N THR A 60 4.07 8.69 1.70
CA THR A 60 3.20 9.33 2.68
C THR A 60 3.15 10.83 2.44
N VAL A 61 2.03 11.43 2.80
CA VAL A 61 1.84 12.88 2.68
C VAL A 61 1.44 13.52 4.00
#